data_9f66824e176bba81b1473af05b4bf087
#
_entry.id   9f66824e176bba81b1473af05b4bf087
#
_cell.length_a   1.000
_cell.length_b   1.000
_cell.length_c   1.000
_cell.angle_alpha   90.00
_cell.angle_beta   90.00
_cell.angle_gamma   90.00
#
_symmetry.space_group_name_H-M   'P 1'
#
loop_
_entity.id
_entity.type
_entity.pdbx_description
1 polymer ?
#
loop_
_entity_poly.entity_id
_entity_poly.type
_entity_poly.pdbx_seq_one_letter_code
_entity_poly.pdbx_strand_id
1 'polypeptide(L)'
;MATESKIKEDSVAVPVAQGDLDAVSNGTFYNPHEVLGGHLGPDEHEDVVTIRVLRPLAKSVTIITENARTQAVHEHNGVFMALIPAIKTDDGFGVPDYRISTEYEDGSTVVSDDPYRYLPTIGDLDMYLFGEGRHERLWEALGARVLRYDDPLGSNDGVKGEQLAGTAFTVWAPNAHAVRVVGDFNGWNGRTHAMRELGSSGVWELF
;
A
#
# COMPACT_ATOMS: atom_id res chain seq x y z
N MET A 1 6.29 16.31 -22.47
CA MET A 1 7.29 16.71 -21.46
C MET A 1 6.58 16.66 -20.13
N ALA A 2 6.89 15.67 -19.31
CA ALA A 2 6.32 15.59 -17.98
C ALA A 2 6.89 16.75 -17.14
N THR A 3 6.00 17.55 -16.57
CA THR A 3 6.37 18.64 -15.68
C THR A 3 6.83 17.99 -14.38
N GLU A 4 8.13 18.04 -14.08
CA GLU A 4 8.62 17.69 -12.74
C GLU A 4 7.96 18.65 -11.75
N SER A 5 7.08 18.11 -10.92
CA SER A 5 6.47 18.86 -9.82
C SER A 5 7.59 19.19 -8.82
N LYS A 6 8.00 20.44 -8.75
CA LYS A 6 8.91 20.92 -7.70
C LYS A 6 8.17 20.88 -6.38
N ILE A 7 8.45 19.86 -5.56
CA ILE A 7 8.09 19.86 -4.15
C ILE A 7 8.87 20.97 -3.46
N LYS A 8 8.22 21.76 -2.61
CA LYS A 8 8.88 22.86 -1.87
C LYS A 8 10.02 22.31 -1.02
N GLU A 9 11.14 23.04 -0.92
CA GLU A 9 12.34 22.64 -0.16
C GLU A 9 12.06 22.39 1.35
N ASP A 10 10.93 22.90 1.88
CA ASP A 10 10.50 22.73 3.27
C ASP A 10 9.56 21.53 3.50
N SER A 11 9.36 20.66 2.51
CA SER A 11 8.49 19.48 2.62
C SER A 11 9.15 18.40 3.50
N VAL A 12 8.47 18.03 4.57
CA VAL A 12 8.97 16.99 5.50
C VAL A 12 8.23 15.69 5.26
N ALA A 13 8.99 14.61 5.00
CA ALA A 13 8.43 13.26 4.94
C ALA A 13 7.80 12.88 6.30
N VAL A 14 6.74 12.09 6.26
CA VAL A 14 6.18 11.49 7.48
C VAL A 14 7.28 10.66 8.17
N PRO A 15 7.65 10.97 9.42
CA PRO A 15 8.74 10.29 10.11
C PRO A 15 8.34 8.85 10.46
N VAL A 16 9.29 7.93 10.33
CA VAL A 16 9.13 6.52 10.72
C VAL A 16 10.32 6.11 11.57
N ALA A 17 10.08 5.37 12.64
CA ALA A 17 11.15 4.86 13.49
C ALA A 17 12.00 3.81 12.75
N GLN A 18 13.31 3.79 12.99
CA GLN A 18 14.22 2.85 12.33
C GLN A 18 13.83 1.38 12.58
N GLY A 19 13.33 1.07 13.77
CA GLY A 19 12.87 -0.28 14.13
C GLY A 19 11.65 -0.72 13.31
N ASP A 20 10.76 0.21 12.94
CA ASP A 20 9.59 -0.07 12.12
C ASP A 20 10.01 -0.28 10.65
N LEU A 21 10.98 0.48 10.13
CA LEU A 21 11.58 0.24 8.81
C LEU A 21 12.25 -1.13 8.74
N ASP A 22 12.97 -1.55 9.79
CA ASP A 22 13.55 -2.88 9.89
C ASP A 22 12.46 -3.97 9.87
N ALA A 23 11.41 -3.80 10.66
CA ALA A 23 10.31 -4.76 10.75
C ALA A 23 9.53 -4.87 9.42
N VAL A 24 9.27 -3.74 8.76
CA VAL A 24 8.64 -3.69 7.44
C VAL A 24 9.51 -4.38 6.39
N SER A 25 10.81 -4.08 6.34
CA SER A 25 11.76 -4.68 5.40
C SER A 25 11.85 -6.20 5.53
N ASN A 26 11.65 -6.71 6.76
CA ASN A 26 11.63 -8.14 7.06
C ASN A 26 10.24 -8.76 6.92
N GLY A 27 9.19 -7.96 6.69
CA GLY A 27 7.80 -8.40 6.62
C GLY A 27 7.29 -8.94 7.96
N THR A 28 7.75 -8.37 9.08
CA THR A 28 7.36 -8.76 10.44
C THR A 28 6.58 -7.67 11.17
N PHE A 29 6.37 -6.53 10.53
CA PHE A 29 5.57 -5.46 11.10
C PHE A 29 4.08 -5.84 11.08
N TYR A 30 3.40 -5.68 12.20
CA TYR A 30 2.00 -6.11 12.38
C TYR A 30 1.00 -5.24 11.59
N ASN A 31 1.34 -3.98 11.31
CA ASN A 31 0.52 -3.07 10.53
C ASN A 31 1.33 -2.32 9.46
N PRO A 32 1.74 -3.00 8.37
CA PRO A 32 2.58 -2.38 7.35
C PRO A 32 1.94 -1.16 6.67
N HIS A 33 0.61 -1.00 6.73
CA HIS A 33 -0.10 0.16 6.20
C HIS A 33 0.18 1.47 6.99
N GLU A 34 0.75 1.41 8.18
CA GLU A 34 1.21 2.61 8.91
C GLU A 34 2.51 3.18 8.33
N VAL A 35 3.26 2.38 7.58
CA VAL A 35 4.56 2.75 7.02
C VAL A 35 4.52 2.79 5.50
N LEU A 36 4.00 1.71 4.88
CA LEU A 36 3.88 1.57 3.44
C LEU A 36 2.57 2.19 2.93
N GLY A 37 2.55 2.51 1.65
CA GLY A 37 1.44 3.25 1.05
C GLY A 37 1.66 4.75 1.06
N GLY A 38 0.59 5.51 0.85
CA GLY A 38 0.61 6.96 0.82
C GLY A 38 0.06 7.57 2.12
N HIS A 39 0.82 8.48 2.71
CA HIS A 39 0.48 9.17 3.95
C HIS A 39 0.56 10.68 3.76
N LEU A 40 -0.48 11.40 4.15
CA LEU A 40 -0.45 12.87 4.18
C LEU A 40 0.60 13.35 5.18
N GLY A 41 1.29 14.42 4.82
CA GLY A 41 2.24 15.08 5.72
C GLY A 41 1.56 15.61 6.98
N PRO A 42 2.33 15.83 8.05
CA PRO A 42 1.78 16.37 9.29
C PRO A 42 1.37 17.83 9.13
N ASP A 43 0.26 18.23 9.76
CA ASP A 43 -0.26 19.60 9.94
C ASP A 43 0.09 20.62 8.81
N GLU A 44 1.20 21.34 8.95
CA GLU A 44 1.60 22.40 8.01
C GLU A 44 2.02 21.88 6.62
N HIS A 45 2.11 20.55 6.44
CA HIS A 45 2.56 19.87 5.23
C HIS A 45 1.52 18.90 4.65
N GLU A 46 0.24 19.08 4.96
CA GLU A 46 -0.85 18.26 4.39
C GLU A 46 -0.94 18.31 2.86
N ASP A 47 -0.33 19.32 2.24
CA ASP A 47 -0.23 19.45 0.78
C ASP A 47 0.82 18.49 0.14
N VAL A 48 1.51 17.68 0.96
CA VAL A 48 2.49 16.68 0.54
C VAL A 48 2.09 15.30 1.01
N VAL A 49 2.27 14.31 0.15
CA VAL A 49 2.11 12.88 0.46
C VAL A 49 3.47 12.21 0.45
N THR A 50 3.77 11.50 1.53
CA THR A 50 4.89 10.56 1.58
C THR A 50 4.41 9.20 1.12
N ILE A 51 4.97 8.67 0.04
CA ILE A 51 4.73 7.30 -0.42
C ILE A 51 5.95 6.45 -0.10
N ARG A 52 5.74 5.35 0.62
CA ARG A 52 6.76 4.32 0.87
C ARG A 52 6.35 3.00 0.27
N VAL A 53 7.27 2.37 -0.43
CA VAL A 53 7.05 1.06 -1.05
C VAL A 53 8.21 0.12 -0.76
N LEU A 54 7.91 -1.14 -0.50
CA LEU A 54 8.94 -2.17 -0.29
C LEU A 54 9.19 -2.91 -1.61
N ARG A 55 10.39 -2.73 -2.18
CA ARG A 55 10.86 -3.39 -3.41
C ARG A 55 12.32 -3.86 -3.23
N PRO A 56 12.55 -4.99 -2.53
CA PRO A 56 13.89 -5.40 -2.08
C PRO A 56 14.91 -5.64 -3.20
N LEU A 57 14.45 -5.95 -4.42
CA LEU A 57 15.31 -6.26 -5.58
C LEU A 57 15.32 -5.15 -6.62
N ALA A 58 14.68 -4.02 -6.33
CA ALA A 58 14.60 -2.92 -7.27
C ALA A 58 15.95 -2.20 -7.39
N LYS A 59 16.33 -1.91 -8.64
CA LYS A 59 17.39 -0.98 -8.97
C LYS A 59 16.89 0.47 -8.82
N SER A 60 15.66 0.73 -9.28
CA SER A 60 15.00 2.02 -9.12
C SER A 60 13.49 1.86 -9.02
N VAL A 61 12.85 2.82 -8.35
CA VAL A 61 11.39 2.87 -8.20
C VAL A 61 10.90 4.26 -8.61
N THR A 62 9.80 4.30 -9.37
CA THR A 62 9.16 5.55 -9.78
C THR A 62 7.67 5.49 -9.43
N ILE A 63 7.18 6.49 -8.75
CA ILE A 63 5.76 6.68 -8.47
C ILE A 63 5.14 7.42 -9.66
N ILE A 64 4.07 6.87 -10.21
CA ILE A 64 3.34 7.39 -11.36
C ILE A 64 1.97 7.85 -10.90
N THR A 65 1.67 9.11 -11.06
CA THR A 65 0.34 9.71 -10.90
C THR A 65 -0.19 10.13 -12.26
N GLU A 66 -1.44 10.59 -12.32
CA GLU A 66 -2.01 11.11 -13.57
C GLU A 66 -1.15 12.20 -14.21
N ASN A 67 -0.56 13.06 -13.41
CA ASN A 67 0.10 14.28 -13.86
C ASN A 67 1.62 14.26 -13.76
N ALA A 68 2.22 13.27 -13.09
CA ALA A 68 3.66 13.26 -12.80
C ALA A 68 4.25 11.86 -12.71
N ARG A 69 5.59 11.81 -12.86
CA ARG A 69 6.44 10.65 -12.53
C ARG A 69 7.51 11.13 -11.57
N THR A 70 7.51 10.60 -10.36
CA THR A 70 8.44 10.98 -9.30
C THR A 70 9.33 9.80 -8.95
N GLN A 71 10.64 9.96 -9.12
CA GLN A 71 11.60 8.94 -8.73
C GLN A 71 11.67 8.86 -7.21
N ALA A 72 11.51 7.66 -6.66
CA ALA A 72 11.67 7.40 -5.25
C ALA A 72 13.16 7.23 -4.88
N VAL A 73 13.50 7.66 -3.69
CA VAL A 73 14.83 7.52 -3.10
C VAL A 73 14.86 6.25 -2.25
N HIS A 74 15.94 5.47 -2.34
CA HIS A 74 16.14 4.33 -1.44
C HIS A 74 16.34 4.86 -0.02
N GLU A 75 15.45 4.47 0.89
CA GLU A 75 15.46 4.90 2.28
C GLU A 75 16.13 3.86 3.18
N HIS A 76 15.69 2.59 3.11
CA HIS A 76 16.19 1.53 3.99
C HIS A 76 15.86 0.12 3.47
N ASN A 77 16.86 -0.78 3.35
CA ASN A 77 16.69 -2.22 3.09
C ASN A 77 15.58 -2.59 2.07
N GLY A 78 15.57 -1.93 0.92
CA GLY A 78 14.58 -2.13 -0.12
C GLY A 78 13.28 -1.35 0.06
N VAL A 79 13.18 -0.52 1.09
CA VAL A 79 12.14 0.53 1.19
C VAL A 79 12.60 1.73 0.39
N PHE A 80 11.72 2.19 -0.50
CA PHE A 80 11.89 3.41 -1.29
C PHE A 80 10.82 4.42 -0.89
N MET A 81 11.19 5.70 -0.84
CA MET A 81 10.33 6.79 -0.44
C MET A 81 10.28 7.87 -1.52
N ALA A 82 9.08 8.38 -1.80
CA ALA A 82 8.87 9.55 -2.65
C ALA A 82 7.94 10.55 -1.98
N LEU A 83 8.17 11.83 -2.26
CA LEU A 83 7.29 12.91 -1.88
C LEU A 83 6.55 13.39 -3.13
N ILE A 84 5.23 13.42 -3.07
CA ILE A 84 4.37 13.89 -4.17
C ILE A 84 3.34 14.90 -3.65
N PRO A 85 2.81 15.77 -4.52
CA PRO A 85 1.74 16.68 -4.12
C PRO A 85 0.47 15.89 -3.74
N ALA A 86 -0.18 16.31 -2.66
CA ALA A 86 -1.53 15.86 -2.33
C ALA A 86 -2.55 16.44 -3.31
N ILE A 87 -3.70 15.76 -3.45
CA ILE A 87 -4.85 16.30 -4.17
C ILE A 87 -5.78 17.03 -3.21
N LYS A 88 -6.50 18.03 -3.72
CA LYS A 88 -7.58 18.67 -2.96
C LYS A 88 -8.85 17.83 -3.05
N THR A 89 -9.49 17.62 -1.92
CA THR A 89 -10.79 16.96 -1.78
C THR A 89 -11.77 17.92 -1.10
N ASP A 90 -13.04 17.54 -1.02
CA ASP A 90 -14.06 18.35 -0.33
C ASP A 90 -13.76 18.50 1.17
N ASP A 91 -13.09 17.51 1.76
CA ASP A 91 -12.75 17.46 3.19
C ASP A 91 -11.31 17.92 3.51
N GLY A 92 -10.56 18.44 2.51
CA GLY A 92 -9.17 18.91 2.71
C GLY A 92 -8.19 18.39 1.67
N PHE A 93 -7.19 17.64 2.11
CA PHE A 93 -6.21 17.01 1.24
C PHE A 93 -6.37 15.48 1.23
N GLY A 94 -5.99 14.85 0.11
CA GLY A 94 -6.05 13.41 -0.06
C GLY A 94 -4.83 12.85 -0.79
N VAL A 95 -4.64 11.55 -0.67
CA VAL A 95 -3.62 10.82 -1.41
C VAL A 95 -4.12 10.64 -2.85
N PRO A 96 -3.35 11.07 -3.87
CA PRO A 96 -3.73 10.83 -5.26
C PRO A 96 -3.66 9.35 -5.62
N ASP A 97 -4.39 8.93 -6.62
CA ASP A 97 -4.14 7.63 -7.25
C ASP A 97 -2.73 7.56 -7.84
N TYR A 98 -2.08 6.42 -7.67
CA TYR A 98 -0.75 6.19 -8.18
C TYR A 98 -0.51 4.72 -8.57
N ARG A 99 0.53 4.51 -9.37
CA ARG A 99 1.11 3.21 -9.69
C ARG A 99 2.60 3.23 -9.36
N ILE A 100 3.16 2.05 -9.19
CA ILE A 100 4.57 1.85 -8.88
C ILE A 100 5.24 1.25 -10.11
N SER A 101 6.19 1.96 -10.71
CA SER A 101 7.08 1.41 -11.74
C SER A 101 8.39 1.00 -11.08
N THR A 102 8.72 -0.28 -11.16
CA THR A 102 9.93 -0.87 -10.60
C THR A 102 10.85 -1.32 -11.73
N GLU A 103 12.07 -0.80 -11.77
CA GLU A 103 13.15 -1.26 -12.65
C GLU A 103 14.05 -2.22 -11.87
N TYR A 104 14.41 -3.34 -12.48
CA TYR A 104 15.30 -4.35 -11.91
C TYR A 104 16.68 -4.31 -12.57
N GLU A 105 17.67 -5.00 -11.98
CA GLU A 105 19.07 -5.02 -12.47
C GLU A 105 19.21 -5.63 -13.88
N ASP A 106 18.30 -6.51 -14.26
CA ASP A 106 18.26 -7.10 -15.61
C ASP A 106 17.68 -6.17 -16.69
N GLY A 107 17.29 -4.94 -16.29
CA GLY A 107 16.69 -3.94 -17.15
C GLY A 107 15.18 -4.12 -17.36
N SER A 108 14.57 -5.15 -16.79
CA SER A 108 13.12 -5.32 -16.83
C SER A 108 12.42 -4.24 -16.00
N THR A 109 11.24 -3.83 -16.46
CA THR A 109 10.40 -2.84 -15.76
C THR A 109 9.01 -3.40 -15.59
N VAL A 110 8.50 -3.34 -14.35
CA VAL A 110 7.14 -3.78 -14.01
C VAL A 110 6.37 -2.60 -13.43
N VAL A 111 5.18 -2.36 -13.97
CA VAL A 111 4.22 -1.43 -13.37
C VAL A 111 3.20 -2.22 -12.58
N SER A 112 3.01 -1.86 -11.34
CA SER A 112 2.08 -2.54 -10.42
C SER A 112 1.28 -1.52 -9.60
N ASP A 113 0.17 -1.98 -9.07
CA ASP A 113 -0.54 -1.27 -8.02
C ASP A 113 0.15 -1.47 -6.66
N ASP A 114 -0.31 -0.73 -5.65
CA ASP A 114 0.19 -0.81 -4.28
C ASP A 114 -0.88 -1.42 -3.36
N PRO A 115 -0.65 -2.62 -2.80
CA PRO A 115 -1.59 -3.23 -1.88
C PRO A 115 -1.81 -2.42 -0.60
N TYR A 116 -0.87 -1.53 -0.25
CA TYR A 116 -0.93 -0.75 0.99
C TYR A 116 -1.70 0.57 0.89
N ARG A 117 -2.27 0.88 -0.29
CA ARG A 117 -3.11 2.07 -0.47
C ARG A 117 -4.59 1.85 -0.12
N TYR A 118 -5.01 0.61 0.11
CA TYR A 118 -6.41 0.26 0.29
C TYR A 118 -6.82 0.25 1.76
N LEU A 119 -8.03 0.77 2.02
CA LEU A 119 -8.68 0.65 3.32
C LEU A 119 -9.04 -0.81 3.62
N PRO A 120 -9.36 -1.17 4.89
CA PRO A 120 -9.86 -2.49 5.22
C PRO A 120 -11.04 -2.92 4.36
N THR A 121 -11.00 -4.16 3.87
CA THR A 121 -12.05 -4.73 3.02
C THR A 121 -13.13 -5.46 3.82
N ILE A 122 -12.87 -5.72 5.10
CA ILE A 122 -13.84 -6.26 6.05
C ILE A 122 -14.53 -5.09 6.77
N GLY A 123 -15.86 -5.12 6.80
CA GLY A 123 -16.66 -4.03 7.38
C GLY A 123 -16.73 -4.09 8.91
N ASP A 124 -17.06 -2.95 9.52
CA ASP A 124 -17.20 -2.83 10.98
C ASP A 124 -18.25 -3.79 11.55
N LEU A 125 -19.35 -4.02 10.81
CA LEU A 125 -20.39 -4.96 11.22
C LEU A 125 -19.85 -6.40 11.26
N ASP A 126 -19.08 -6.81 10.26
CA ASP A 126 -18.48 -8.14 10.22
C ASP A 126 -17.50 -8.33 11.38
N MET A 127 -16.66 -7.31 11.64
CA MET A 127 -15.71 -7.30 12.76
C MET A 127 -16.43 -7.35 14.12
N TYR A 128 -17.52 -6.61 14.28
CA TYR A 128 -18.35 -6.64 15.48
C TYR A 128 -18.96 -8.03 15.72
N LEU A 129 -19.63 -8.59 14.70
CA LEU A 129 -20.26 -9.92 14.78
C LEU A 129 -19.22 -11.01 15.02
N PHE A 130 -18.04 -10.87 14.43
CA PHE A 130 -16.91 -11.77 14.66
C PHE A 130 -16.46 -11.73 16.12
N GLY A 131 -16.24 -10.53 16.68
CA GLY A 131 -15.85 -10.34 18.09
C GLY A 131 -16.86 -10.89 19.10
N GLU A 132 -18.16 -10.82 18.77
CA GLU A 132 -19.25 -11.41 19.58
C GLU A 132 -19.39 -12.93 19.40
N GLY A 133 -18.66 -13.54 18.47
CA GLY A 133 -18.82 -14.96 18.15
C GLY A 133 -20.17 -15.30 17.51
N ARG A 134 -20.80 -14.35 16.84
CA ARG A 134 -22.16 -14.43 16.29
C ARG A 134 -22.23 -14.31 14.78
N HIS A 135 -21.09 -14.29 14.10
CA HIS A 135 -21.05 -14.14 12.65
C HIS A 135 -21.36 -15.47 11.96
N GLU A 136 -22.59 -15.64 11.52
CA GLU A 136 -23.08 -16.87 10.90
C GLU A 136 -22.57 -17.10 9.46
N ARG A 137 -21.99 -16.06 8.82
CA ARG A 137 -21.55 -16.07 7.42
C ARG A 137 -20.09 -15.65 7.27
N LEU A 138 -19.23 -16.14 8.15
CA LEU A 138 -17.80 -15.79 8.17
C LEU A 138 -17.08 -16.05 6.84
N TRP A 139 -17.52 -17.04 6.07
CA TRP A 139 -16.95 -17.34 4.75
C TRP A 139 -17.14 -16.23 3.71
N GLU A 140 -18.03 -15.28 3.96
CA GLU A 140 -18.20 -14.09 3.09
C GLU A 140 -17.23 -12.96 3.45
N ALA A 141 -16.74 -12.95 4.69
CA ALA A 141 -15.82 -11.95 5.20
C ALA A 141 -14.36 -12.44 5.21
N LEU A 142 -14.12 -13.71 5.60
CA LEU A 142 -12.79 -14.33 5.63
C LEU A 142 -12.48 -15.08 4.33
N GLY A 143 -11.20 -15.42 4.14
CA GLY A 143 -10.70 -16.16 2.98
C GLY A 143 -10.17 -15.24 1.88
N ALA A 144 -10.18 -15.74 0.65
CA ALA A 144 -9.74 -15.00 -0.53
C ALA A 144 -10.98 -14.58 -1.35
N ARG A 145 -11.17 -13.28 -1.52
CA ARG A 145 -12.33 -12.69 -2.20
C ARG A 145 -11.88 -11.79 -3.33
N VAL A 146 -12.41 -11.99 -4.53
CA VAL A 146 -12.16 -11.07 -5.65
C VAL A 146 -13.01 -9.82 -5.48
N LEU A 147 -12.35 -8.67 -5.40
CA LEU A 147 -12.98 -7.35 -5.33
C LEU A 147 -12.64 -6.55 -6.59
N ARG A 148 -13.47 -5.56 -6.89
CA ARG A 148 -13.28 -4.65 -8.01
C ARG A 148 -13.44 -3.22 -7.53
N TYR A 149 -12.49 -2.38 -7.93
CA TYR A 149 -12.51 -0.93 -7.68
C TYR A 149 -12.47 -0.18 -8.99
N ASP A 150 -13.00 1.02 -9.03
CA ASP A 150 -12.81 1.92 -10.17
C ASP A 150 -11.33 2.28 -10.27
N ASP A 151 -10.79 2.25 -11.49
CA ASP A 151 -9.39 2.56 -11.76
C ASP A 151 -9.27 3.87 -12.57
N PRO A 152 -9.08 5.00 -11.90
CA PRO A 152 -8.99 6.30 -12.59
C PRO A 152 -7.72 6.46 -13.43
N LEU A 153 -6.65 5.71 -13.14
CA LEU A 153 -5.42 5.73 -13.92
C LEU A 153 -5.43 4.75 -15.10
N GLY A 154 -6.39 3.83 -15.11
CA GLY A 154 -6.46 2.73 -16.05
C GLY A 154 -5.60 1.54 -15.64
N SER A 155 -5.88 0.38 -16.26
CA SER A 155 -5.07 -0.83 -16.09
C SER A 155 -3.62 -0.58 -16.50
N ASN A 156 -2.73 -1.53 -16.21
CA ASN A 156 -1.32 -1.47 -16.61
C ASN A 156 -1.12 -1.16 -18.10
N ASP A 157 -2.15 -1.39 -18.92
CA ASP A 157 -2.18 -1.10 -20.35
C ASP A 157 -2.63 0.34 -20.68
N GLY A 158 -2.93 1.16 -19.67
CA GLY A 158 -3.29 2.57 -19.83
C GLY A 158 -4.73 2.82 -20.34
N VAL A 159 -5.59 1.81 -20.29
CA VAL A 159 -7.00 1.93 -20.67
C VAL A 159 -7.78 2.54 -19.50
N LYS A 160 -8.15 3.82 -19.62
CA LYS A 160 -8.96 4.52 -18.62
C LYS A 160 -10.39 3.95 -18.57
N GLY A 161 -10.91 3.83 -17.35
CA GLY A 161 -12.30 3.40 -17.10
C GLY A 161 -12.49 1.89 -16.94
N GLU A 162 -11.43 1.11 -16.96
CA GLU A 162 -11.48 -0.29 -16.53
C GLU A 162 -11.52 -0.39 -15.00
N GLN A 163 -12.10 -1.48 -14.50
CA GLN A 163 -12.09 -1.77 -13.08
C GLN A 163 -10.80 -2.52 -12.71
N LEU A 164 -10.13 -2.05 -11.67
CA LEU A 164 -9.06 -2.81 -11.04
C LEU A 164 -9.67 -4.02 -10.31
N ALA A 165 -9.32 -5.21 -10.74
CA ALA A 165 -9.69 -6.45 -10.06
C ALA A 165 -8.52 -6.94 -9.21
N GLY A 166 -8.76 -7.19 -7.94
CA GLY A 166 -7.77 -7.73 -7.01
C GLY A 166 -8.38 -8.77 -6.08
N THR A 167 -7.56 -9.35 -5.23
CA THR A 167 -8.00 -10.34 -4.25
C THR A 167 -7.74 -9.82 -2.84
N ALA A 168 -8.81 -9.67 -2.05
CA ALA A 168 -8.70 -9.47 -0.62
C ALA A 168 -8.44 -10.82 0.06
N PHE A 169 -7.36 -10.89 0.81
CA PHE A 169 -7.02 -12.02 1.67
C PHE A 169 -7.29 -11.65 3.12
N THR A 170 -8.12 -12.43 3.79
CA THR A 170 -8.47 -12.21 5.19
C THR A 170 -8.39 -13.53 5.95
N VAL A 171 -7.65 -13.56 7.06
CA VAL A 171 -7.46 -14.77 7.87
C VAL A 171 -7.50 -14.45 9.36
N TRP A 172 -8.08 -15.33 10.14
CA TRP A 172 -8.00 -15.26 11.60
C TRP A 172 -6.80 -16.06 12.10
N ALA A 173 -5.82 -15.38 12.67
CA ALA A 173 -4.60 -15.97 13.20
C ALA A 173 -4.16 -15.22 14.48
N PRO A 174 -4.91 -15.37 15.60
CA PRO A 174 -4.74 -14.54 16.81
C PRO A 174 -3.41 -14.73 17.54
N ASN A 175 -2.68 -15.81 17.24
CA ASN A 175 -1.37 -16.08 17.84
C ASN A 175 -0.20 -15.80 16.88
N ALA A 176 -0.48 -15.25 15.69
CA ALA A 176 0.55 -14.93 14.73
C ALA A 176 1.22 -13.60 15.10
N HIS A 177 2.54 -13.51 14.93
CA HIS A 177 3.28 -12.26 15.03
C HIS A 177 3.35 -11.52 13.70
N ALA A 178 3.20 -12.23 12.59
CA ALA A 178 3.10 -11.68 11.24
C ALA A 178 2.44 -12.69 10.31
N VAL A 179 1.65 -12.20 9.37
CA VAL A 179 1.00 -13.00 8.31
C VAL A 179 1.36 -12.39 6.96
N ARG A 180 1.59 -13.24 5.96
CA ARG A 180 2.02 -12.80 4.62
C ARG A 180 1.31 -13.60 3.55
N VAL A 181 0.96 -12.93 2.46
CA VAL A 181 0.46 -13.61 1.26
C VAL A 181 1.66 -14.01 0.39
N VAL A 182 1.66 -15.25 -0.10
CA VAL A 182 2.69 -15.78 -1.00
C VAL A 182 2.06 -16.43 -2.22
N GLY A 183 2.74 -16.34 -3.35
CA GLY A 183 2.32 -16.94 -4.60
C GLY A 183 3.30 -16.63 -5.72
N ASP A 184 3.00 -17.09 -6.95
CA ASP A 184 3.85 -16.85 -8.11
C ASP A 184 4.00 -15.35 -8.41
N PHE A 185 2.98 -14.54 -8.11
CA PHE A 185 2.96 -13.09 -8.31
C PHE A 185 4.01 -12.33 -7.49
N ASN A 186 4.56 -12.92 -6.43
CA ASN A 186 5.63 -12.34 -5.64
C ASN A 186 6.84 -13.27 -5.44
N GLY A 187 6.97 -14.28 -6.31
CA GLY A 187 8.06 -15.26 -6.27
C GLY A 187 8.13 -16.02 -4.94
N TRP A 188 6.98 -16.23 -4.30
CA TRP A 188 6.85 -16.85 -2.97
C TRP A 188 7.60 -16.13 -1.85
N ASN A 189 7.91 -14.86 -2.07
CA ASN A 189 8.52 -13.97 -1.07
C ASN A 189 7.45 -13.04 -0.49
N GLY A 190 6.87 -13.43 0.63
CA GLY A 190 5.76 -12.70 1.26
C GLY A 190 6.12 -11.36 1.90
N ARG A 191 7.39 -10.93 1.93
CA ARG A 191 7.79 -9.66 2.56
C ARG A 191 7.10 -8.45 1.93
N THR A 192 6.89 -8.47 0.63
CA THR A 192 6.22 -7.39 -0.12
C THR A 192 4.70 -7.43 -0.03
N HIS A 193 4.14 -8.45 0.63
CA HIS A 193 2.70 -8.65 0.82
C HIS A 193 2.42 -9.09 2.26
N ALA A 194 3.00 -8.36 3.23
CA ALA A 194 2.68 -8.54 4.64
C ALA A 194 1.28 -7.97 4.93
N MET A 195 0.49 -8.74 5.66
CA MET A 195 -0.89 -8.38 6.03
C MET A 195 -0.87 -7.47 7.26
N ARG A 196 -1.87 -6.59 7.37
CA ARG A 196 -2.12 -5.82 8.60
C ARG A 196 -3.02 -6.62 9.55
N GLU A 197 -2.76 -6.51 10.83
CA GLU A 197 -3.71 -6.93 11.86
C GLU A 197 -4.80 -5.86 12.03
N LEU A 198 -6.05 -6.27 12.11
CA LEU A 198 -7.18 -5.37 12.34
C LEU A 198 -7.42 -5.17 13.83
N GLY A 199 -6.78 -4.16 14.40
CA GLY A 199 -6.79 -3.90 15.83
C GLY A 199 -6.14 -5.04 16.62
N SER A 200 -6.83 -5.51 17.66
CA SER A 200 -6.40 -6.68 18.49
C SER A 200 -7.28 -7.91 18.28
N SER A 201 -7.92 -8.02 17.13
CA SER A 201 -8.88 -9.09 16.84
C SER A 201 -8.24 -10.42 16.46
N GLY A 202 -6.95 -10.40 16.08
CA GLY A 202 -6.25 -11.52 15.46
C GLY A 202 -6.71 -11.77 14.02
N VAL A 203 -7.48 -10.87 13.41
CA VAL A 203 -7.84 -10.91 11.99
C VAL A 203 -6.79 -10.13 11.21
N TRP A 204 -6.23 -10.76 10.20
CA TRP A 204 -5.22 -10.21 9.31
C TRP A 204 -5.78 -10.04 7.92
N GLU A 205 -5.42 -8.97 7.24
CA GLU A 205 -5.99 -8.63 5.95
C GLU A 205 -4.96 -7.95 5.03
N LEU A 206 -5.11 -8.19 3.71
CA LEU A 206 -4.44 -7.45 2.64
C LEU A 206 -5.31 -7.54 1.37
N PHE A 207 -5.39 -6.43 0.60
CA PHE A 207 -5.97 -6.43 -0.74
C PHE A 207 -4.86 -6.40 -1.79
#